data_d8146bf18b54e92df286bdbcfa534ac5
#
_entry.id   d8146bf18b54e92df286bdbcfa534ac5
#
_cell.length_a   1.000
_cell.length_b   1.000
_cell.length_c   1.000
_cell.angle_alpha   90.00
_cell.angle_beta   90.00
_cell.angle_gamma   90.00
#
_symmetry.space_group_name_H-M   'P 1'
#
loop_
_entity.id
_entity.type
_entity.pdbx_description
1 polymer ?
#
loop_
_entity_poly.entity_id
_entity_poly.type
_entity_poly.pdbx_seq_one_letter_code
_entity_poly.pdbx_strand_id
1 'polypeptide(L)'
;MAEDSPRNPATIADNVGDNVGDVAGMGADLYESYCGSILATAALGVAAFASPSLIPGLSADERQANQLAAVLLPMVLAGIGILLSIAGIYLVRTDENADQKNLLDALGRGINFSSIMVCIATLGLTWLLMPVIPGTLLWGMIPGVAFSVIVGLGAGWLIGKYTEYATSDHYRPTQKLAEQAETGPATIIIGGIADGMGSVWAPVLIICAAMLTAFGFACGWNLNDPHYFALGLYGVGISAVGMLSTLGITLATDAYGPIADNAGGNAEMAGLEPHVRERTDALDSLGNTTAATGKGFAIGSAALTALALLAAYVEEVRIGFER
;
A
#
# COMPACT_ATOMS: atom_id res chain seq x y z
N MET A 1 -34.00 -19.75 -0.29
CA MET A 1 -33.89 -19.12 1.05
C MET A 1 -33.12 -17.84 0.82
N ALA A 2 -33.54 -16.74 1.39
CA ALA A 2 -32.80 -15.49 1.27
C ALA A 2 -31.42 -15.62 1.96
N GLU A 3 -30.42 -14.88 1.50
CA GLU A 3 -29.03 -14.91 1.97
C GLU A 3 -28.98 -14.68 3.48
N ASP A 4 -29.51 -13.56 3.95
CA ASP A 4 -29.55 -13.16 5.38
C ASP A 4 -30.76 -13.73 6.15
N SER A 5 -31.32 -14.84 5.70
CA SER A 5 -32.42 -15.46 6.44
C SER A 5 -31.93 -16.05 7.78
N PRO A 6 -32.60 -15.81 8.91
CA PRO A 6 -32.24 -16.40 10.19
C PRO A 6 -32.31 -17.94 10.20
N ARG A 7 -32.86 -18.54 9.15
CA ARG A 7 -32.90 -19.99 8.95
C ARG A 7 -31.75 -20.51 8.09
N ASN A 8 -30.92 -19.62 7.55
CA ASN A 8 -29.82 -19.98 6.68
C ASN A 8 -28.52 -20.16 7.50
N PRO A 9 -28.03 -21.39 7.74
CA PRO A 9 -26.81 -21.57 8.50
C PRO A 9 -25.57 -21.06 7.75
N ALA A 10 -25.64 -20.86 6.43
CA ALA A 10 -24.56 -20.33 5.64
C ALA A 10 -24.28 -18.86 5.96
N THR A 11 -25.26 -18.08 6.40
CA THR A 11 -25.08 -16.69 6.85
C THR A 11 -24.02 -16.57 7.97
N ILE A 12 -24.03 -17.51 8.93
CA ILE A 12 -23.01 -17.53 10.00
C ILE A 12 -21.62 -17.85 9.44
N ALA A 13 -21.54 -18.80 8.51
CA ALA A 13 -20.28 -19.18 7.89
C ALA A 13 -19.71 -18.06 7.03
N ASP A 14 -20.55 -17.32 6.33
CA ASP A 14 -20.22 -16.16 5.52
C ASP A 14 -19.64 -15.03 6.39
N ASN A 15 -20.40 -14.57 7.38
CA ASN A 15 -19.96 -13.55 8.32
C ASN A 15 -18.62 -13.88 9.02
N VAL A 16 -18.41 -15.14 9.39
CA VAL A 16 -17.14 -15.59 9.96
C VAL A 16 -16.05 -15.60 8.89
N GLY A 17 -16.39 -16.05 7.68
CA GLY A 17 -15.49 -16.14 6.54
C GLY A 17 -14.90 -14.78 6.15
N ASP A 18 -15.71 -13.74 6.10
CA ASP A 18 -15.29 -12.38 5.80
C ASP A 18 -14.32 -11.83 6.84
N ASN A 19 -14.63 -12.04 8.13
CA ASN A 19 -13.70 -11.63 9.19
C ASN A 19 -12.38 -12.42 9.14
N VAL A 20 -12.39 -13.69 8.78
CA VAL A 20 -11.16 -14.49 8.62
C VAL A 20 -10.41 -14.08 7.36
N GLY A 21 -11.11 -13.92 6.23
CA GLY A 21 -10.49 -13.61 4.93
C GLY A 21 -9.96 -12.20 4.86
N ASP A 22 -10.83 -11.22 5.06
CA ASP A 22 -10.48 -9.82 4.81
C ASP A 22 -9.78 -9.18 6.02
N VAL A 23 -10.18 -9.44 7.25
CA VAL A 23 -9.52 -8.83 8.41
C VAL A 23 -8.24 -9.59 8.78
N ALA A 24 -8.35 -10.89 9.08
CA ALA A 24 -7.18 -11.65 9.54
C ALA A 24 -6.24 -12.00 8.39
N GLY A 25 -6.76 -12.47 7.25
CA GLY A 25 -5.96 -12.90 6.09
C GLY A 25 -5.24 -11.73 5.44
N MET A 26 -5.95 -10.72 4.98
CA MET A 26 -5.35 -9.55 4.33
C MET A 26 -4.52 -8.69 5.31
N GLY A 27 -4.96 -8.61 6.58
CA GLY A 27 -4.16 -7.95 7.62
C GLY A 27 -2.81 -8.62 7.82
N ALA A 28 -2.73 -9.96 7.78
CA ALA A 28 -1.48 -10.70 7.85
C ALA A 28 -0.58 -10.43 6.64
N ASP A 29 -1.12 -10.45 5.42
CA ASP A 29 -0.38 -10.18 4.18
C ASP A 29 0.28 -8.79 4.19
N LEU A 30 -0.49 -7.78 4.59
CA LEU A 30 0.00 -6.40 4.68
C LEU A 30 1.04 -6.24 5.77
N TYR A 31 0.86 -6.88 6.92
CA TYR A 31 1.83 -6.86 8.02
C TYR A 31 3.14 -7.57 7.63
N GLU A 32 3.07 -8.73 6.98
CA GLU A 32 4.24 -9.46 6.49
C GLU A 32 5.02 -8.61 5.48
N SER A 33 4.32 -8.03 4.49
CA SER A 33 4.93 -7.14 3.50
C SER A 33 5.61 -5.93 4.15
N TYR A 34 5.01 -5.38 5.21
CA TYR A 34 5.58 -4.23 5.92
C TYR A 34 6.85 -4.61 6.68
N CYS A 35 6.81 -5.69 7.45
CA CYS A 35 8.00 -6.19 8.14
C CYS A 35 9.10 -6.58 7.16
N GLY A 36 8.75 -7.28 6.09
CA GLY A 36 9.67 -7.68 5.03
C GLY A 36 10.33 -6.50 4.34
N SER A 37 9.56 -5.45 4.01
CA SER A 37 10.10 -4.25 3.37
C SER A 37 11.05 -3.47 4.30
N ILE A 38 10.73 -3.36 5.59
CA ILE A 38 11.61 -2.73 6.58
C ILE A 38 12.93 -3.51 6.69
N LEU A 39 12.87 -4.85 6.83
CA LEU A 39 14.04 -5.71 6.95
C LEU A 39 14.92 -5.67 5.69
N ALA A 40 14.31 -5.81 4.50
CA ALA A 40 15.04 -5.75 3.24
C ALA A 40 15.73 -4.39 3.06
N THR A 41 15.01 -3.30 3.35
CA THR A 41 15.54 -1.94 3.26
C THR A 41 16.69 -1.73 4.24
N ALA A 42 16.55 -2.21 5.48
CA ALA A 42 17.62 -2.11 6.47
C ALA A 42 18.89 -2.85 6.01
N ALA A 43 18.76 -4.07 5.47
CA ALA A 43 19.90 -4.84 4.93
C ALA A 43 20.55 -4.13 3.74
N LEU A 44 19.75 -3.64 2.78
CA LEU A 44 20.25 -2.86 1.64
C LEU A 44 20.92 -1.55 2.08
N GLY A 45 20.40 -0.91 3.15
CA GLY A 45 21.00 0.29 3.74
C GLY A 45 22.39 0.03 4.30
N VAL A 46 22.58 -1.07 5.03
CA VAL A 46 23.91 -1.47 5.52
C VAL A 46 24.86 -1.68 4.36
N ALA A 47 24.45 -2.40 3.33
CA ALA A 47 25.26 -2.69 2.14
C ALA A 47 25.62 -1.41 1.36
N ALA A 48 24.65 -0.53 1.12
CA ALA A 48 24.84 0.72 0.38
C ALA A 48 25.87 1.63 1.06
N PHE A 49 25.80 1.79 2.38
CA PHE A 49 26.69 2.67 3.15
C PHE A 49 27.98 1.99 3.66
N ALA A 50 28.18 0.69 3.35
CA ALA A 50 29.45 0.02 3.64
C ALA A 50 30.59 0.49 2.72
N SER A 51 30.27 0.87 1.48
CA SER A 51 31.27 1.23 0.47
C SER A 51 31.98 2.55 0.78
N PRO A 52 33.33 2.55 0.90
CA PRO A 52 34.10 3.78 1.11
C PRO A 52 34.01 4.77 -0.05
N SER A 53 33.67 4.29 -1.25
CA SER A 53 33.60 5.09 -2.47
C SER A 53 32.31 5.90 -2.59
N LEU A 54 31.24 5.54 -1.87
CA LEU A 54 29.95 6.25 -1.91
C LEU A 54 30.10 7.69 -1.39
N ILE A 55 30.79 7.86 -0.26
CA ILE A 55 31.13 9.17 0.30
C ILE A 55 32.63 9.15 0.65
N PRO A 56 33.49 9.67 -0.23
CA PRO A 56 34.93 9.68 0.00
C PRO A 56 35.31 10.50 1.24
N GLY A 57 36.30 10.00 1.98
CA GLY A 57 36.89 10.73 3.12
C GLY A 57 36.22 10.50 4.47
N LEU A 58 35.15 9.70 4.55
CA LEU A 58 34.53 9.34 5.81
C LEU A 58 35.43 8.41 6.64
N SER A 59 35.50 8.66 7.94
CA SER A 59 36.07 7.74 8.94
C SER A 59 35.22 6.46 9.09
N ALA A 60 35.77 5.44 9.72
CA ALA A 60 35.03 4.20 10.00
C ALA A 60 33.77 4.45 10.86
N ASP A 61 33.91 5.33 11.87
CA ASP A 61 32.81 5.66 12.79
C ASP A 61 31.69 6.42 12.07
N GLU A 62 32.01 7.36 11.19
CA GLU A 62 31.02 8.09 10.40
C GLU A 62 30.28 7.16 9.42
N ARG A 63 30.96 6.20 8.81
CA ARG A 63 30.31 5.18 7.97
C ARG A 63 29.34 4.33 8.77
N GLN A 64 29.75 3.87 9.95
CA GLN A 64 28.88 3.10 10.83
C GLN A 64 27.65 3.91 11.25
N ALA A 65 27.82 5.20 11.55
CA ALA A 65 26.70 6.10 11.85
C ALA A 65 25.72 6.22 10.64
N ASN A 66 26.23 6.32 9.42
CA ASN A 66 25.42 6.38 8.21
C ASN A 66 24.68 5.06 7.93
N GLN A 67 25.32 3.92 8.17
CA GLN A 67 24.66 2.61 8.10
C GLN A 67 23.52 2.52 9.12
N LEU A 68 23.77 2.96 10.36
CA LEU A 68 22.73 2.97 11.39
C LEU A 68 21.56 3.90 11.01
N ALA A 69 21.84 5.06 10.45
CA ALA A 69 20.81 5.97 9.96
C ALA A 69 19.95 5.33 8.86
N ALA A 70 20.60 4.62 7.91
CA ALA A 70 19.90 3.91 6.84
C ALA A 70 19.04 2.74 7.34
N VAL A 71 19.46 2.07 8.42
CA VAL A 71 18.66 1.02 9.09
C VAL A 71 17.48 1.62 9.86
N LEU A 72 17.68 2.76 10.52
CA LEU A 72 16.66 3.39 11.35
C LEU A 72 15.59 4.12 10.53
N LEU A 73 15.95 4.68 9.36
CA LEU A 73 15.01 5.46 8.54
C LEU A 73 13.72 4.71 8.21
N PRO A 74 13.71 3.46 7.68
CA PRO A 74 12.48 2.73 7.40
C PRO A 74 11.64 2.47 8.66
N MET A 75 12.28 2.21 9.81
CA MET A 75 11.59 1.97 11.08
C MET A 75 10.91 3.24 11.62
N VAL A 76 11.63 4.36 11.59
CA VAL A 76 11.10 5.66 12.04
C VAL A 76 9.97 6.13 11.12
N LEU A 77 10.15 5.96 9.81
CA LEU A 77 9.12 6.29 8.83
C LEU A 77 7.86 5.45 9.04
N ALA A 78 8.02 4.15 9.31
CA ALA A 78 6.93 3.25 9.62
C ALA A 78 6.17 3.69 10.88
N GLY A 79 6.89 3.98 11.97
CA GLY A 79 6.27 4.44 13.21
C GLY A 79 5.51 5.75 13.07
N ILE A 80 6.08 6.73 12.37
CA ILE A 80 5.40 8.01 12.08
C ILE A 80 4.21 7.80 11.17
N GLY A 81 4.32 6.94 10.16
CA GLY A 81 3.22 6.60 9.24
C GLY A 81 2.00 6.06 9.98
N ILE A 82 2.20 5.19 10.98
CA ILE A 82 1.11 4.68 11.83
C ILE A 82 0.44 5.81 12.60
N LEU A 83 1.21 6.71 13.24
CA LEU A 83 0.65 7.83 13.99
C LEU A 83 -0.15 8.79 13.08
N LEU A 84 0.35 9.05 11.88
CA LEU A 84 -0.33 9.88 10.89
C LEU A 84 -1.58 9.20 10.32
N SER A 85 -1.57 7.88 10.18
CA SER A 85 -2.74 7.09 9.82
C SER A 85 -3.83 7.19 10.88
N ILE A 86 -3.48 7.07 12.16
CA ILE A 86 -4.41 7.24 13.27
C ILE A 86 -5.03 8.65 13.23
N ALA A 87 -4.21 9.68 13.01
CA ALA A 87 -4.73 11.05 12.85
C ALA A 87 -5.67 11.19 11.66
N GLY A 88 -5.36 10.52 10.53
CA GLY A 88 -6.19 10.51 9.32
C GLY A 88 -7.57 9.88 9.53
N ILE A 89 -7.69 8.84 10.36
CA ILE A 89 -8.97 8.20 10.68
C ILE A 89 -9.96 9.20 11.28
N TYR A 90 -9.52 10.13 12.12
CA TYR A 90 -10.41 11.14 12.71
C TYR A 90 -10.97 12.16 11.72
N LEU A 91 -10.42 12.23 10.50
CA LEU A 91 -10.92 13.08 9.41
C LEU A 91 -11.98 12.40 8.55
N VAL A 92 -12.18 11.11 8.73
CA VAL A 92 -13.24 10.36 8.05
C VAL A 92 -14.57 10.69 8.70
N ARG A 93 -15.36 11.52 8.05
CA ARG A 93 -16.68 11.95 8.51
C ARG A 93 -17.62 12.03 7.33
N THR A 94 -18.87 11.60 7.54
CA THR A 94 -19.94 11.65 6.54
C THR A 94 -21.26 12.00 7.18
N ASP A 95 -22.25 12.37 6.37
CA ASP A 95 -23.62 12.64 6.79
C ASP A 95 -24.42 11.34 6.78
N GLU A 96 -25.56 11.31 7.49
CA GLU A 96 -26.40 10.12 7.64
C GLU A 96 -27.01 9.58 6.33
N ASN A 97 -27.21 10.43 5.33
CA ASN A 97 -27.79 10.08 4.03
C ASN A 97 -26.77 10.23 2.90
N ALA A 98 -25.51 9.86 3.14
CA ALA A 98 -24.46 9.92 2.14
C ALA A 98 -24.65 8.85 1.06
N ASP A 99 -24.47 9.25 -0.20
CA ASP A 99 -24.39 8.33 -1.32
C ASP A 99 -23.01 7.65 -1.39
N GLN A 100 -22.86 6.61 -2.21
CA GLN A 100 -21.61 5.86 -2.41
C GLN A 100 -20.42 6.77 -2.68
N LYS A 101 -20.60 7.80 -3.51
CA LYS A 101 -19.53 8.74 -3.85
C LYS A 101 -19.09 9.55 -2.64
N ASN A 102 -20.04 10.06 -1.84
CA ASN A 102 -19.74 10.82 -0.64
C ASN A 102 -19.01 9.97 0.41
N LEU A 103 -19.35 8.67 0.50
CA LEU A 103 -18.67 7.71 1.37
C LEU A 103 -17.22 7.47 0.92
N LEU A 104 -16.98 7.24 -0.38
CA LEU A 104 -15.63 7.11 -0.95
C LEU A 104 -14.80 8.37 -0.74
N ASP A 105 -15.39 9.55 -0.96
CA ASP A 105 -14.73 10.83 -0.73
C ASP A 105 -14.39 11.05 0.76
N ALA A 106 -15.24 10.57 1.68
CA ALA A 106 -14.97 10.64 3.11
C ALA A 106 -13.75 9.79 3.52
N LEU A 107 -13.66 8.55 3.04
CA LEU A 107 -12.48 7.70 3.24
C LEU A 107 -11.25 8.31 2.57
N GLY A 108 -11.40 8.79 1.33
CA GLY A 108 -10.35 9.46 0.58
C GLY A 108 -9.73 10.64 1.29
N ARG A 109 -10.52 11.43 2.06
CA ARG A 109 -9.98 12.55 2.87
C ARG A 109 -8.97 12.07 3.91
N GLY A 110 -9.28 11.00 4.64
CA GLY A 110 -8.38 10.44 5.64
C GLY A 110 -7.10 9.89 5.02
N ILE A 111 -7.22 9.12 3.93
CA ILE A 111 -6.08 8.54 3.21
C ILE A 111 -5.19 9.64 2.61
N ASN A 112 -5.78 10.63 1.93
CA ASN A 112 -5.02 11.73 1.32
C ASN A 112 -4.31 12.58 2.37
N PHE A 113 -4.96 12.88 3.50
CA PHE A 113 -4.32 13.58 4.62
C PHE A 113 -3.11 12.81 5.13
N SER A 114 -3.27 11.51 5.45
CA SER A 114 -2.18 10.67 5.92
C SER A 114 -1.03 10.63 4.90
N SER A 115 -1.34 10.48 3.62
CA SER A 115 -0.35 10.44 2.54
C SER A 115 0.43 11.75 2.42
N ILE A 116 -0.25 12.90 2.44
CA ILE A 116 0.39 14.22 2.37
C ILE A 116 1.30 14.44 3.59
N MET A 117 0.82 14.10 4.79
CA MET A 117 1.59 14.25 6.01
C MET A 117 2.81 13.33 6.04
N VAL A 118 2.70 12.10 5.51
CA VAL A 118 3.85 11.20 5.32
C VAL A 118 4.86 11.80 4.35
N CYS A 119 4.43 12.41 3.22
CA CYS A 119 5.36 13.10 2.31
C CYS A 119 6.15 14.20 3.04
N ILE A 120 5.47 15.04 3.82
CA ILE A 120 6.11 16.11 4.60
C ILE A 120 7.08 15.53 5.63
N ALA A 121 6.65 14.51 6.38
CA ALA A 121 7.49 13.84 7.37
C ALA A 121 8.73 13.20 6.71
N THR A 122 8.56 12.57 5.55
CA THR A 122 9.66 11.96 4.79
C THR A 122 10.73 12.98 4.41
N LEU A 123 10.33 14.16 3.91
CA LEU A 123 11.29 15.22 3.58
C LEU A 123 12.09 15.66 4.81
N GLY A 124 11.42 15.85 5.96
CA GLY A 124 12.09 16.22 7.22
C GLY A 124 13.00 15.11 7.76
N LEU A 125 12.52 13.87 7.77
CA LEU A 125 13.27 12.72 8.30
C LEU A 125 14.51 12.40 7.46
N THR A 126 14.37 12.40 6.14
CA THR A 126 15.53 12.14 5.26
C THR A 126 16.56 13.23 5.36
N TRP A 127 16.16 14.48 5.50
CA TRP A 127 17.06 15.60 5.71
C TRP A 127 17.79 15.52 7.08
N LEU A 128 17.09 15.04 8.11
CA LEU A 128 17.64 14.95 9.47
C LEU A 128 18.55 13.72 9.68
N LEU A 129 18.17 12.57 9.09
CA LEU A 129 18.80 11.29 9.38
C LEU A 129 19.83 10.87 8.32
N MET A 130 19.58 11.20 7.04
CA MET A 130 20.43 10.70 5.96
C MET A 130 21.61 11.62 5.69
N PRO A 131 22.80 11.05 5.42
CA PRO A 131 23.95 11.85 5.04
C PRO A 131 23.73 12.50 3.67
N VAL A 132 24.42 13.60 3.43
CA VAL A 132 24.49 14.21 2.10
C VAL A 132 25.41 13.37 1.22
N ILE A 133 24.83 12.73 0.21
CA ILE A 133 25.57 11.92 -0.76
C ILE A 133 25.80 12.78 -2.02
N PRO A 134 27.07 12.98 -2.44
CA PRO A 134 27.35 13.75 -3.64
C PRO A 134 26.61 13.21 -4.87
N GLY A 135 26.05 14.10 -5.69
CA GLY A 135 25.36 13.72 -6.93
C GLY A 135 23.96 13.10 -6.77
N THR A 136 23.45 12.95 -5.54
CA THR A 136 22.09 12.42 -5.29
C THR A 136 21.11 13.48 -4.81
N LEU A 137 21.53 14.70 -4.57
CA LEU A 137 20.66 15.78 -4.14
C LEU A 137 19.87 16.35 -5.32
N LEU A 138 18.54 16.27 -5.23
CA LEU A 138 17.65 16.95 -6.14
C LEU A 138 17.61 18.46 -5.81
N TRP A 139 17.78 19.27 -6.83
CA TRP A 139 17.91 20.74 -6.70
C TRP A 139 18.98 21.20 -5.68
N GLY A 140 19.97 20.34 -5.40
CA GLY A 140 21.06 20.64 -4.47
C GLY A 140 20.68 20.67 -2.99
N MET A 141 19.45 20.29 -2.62
CA MET A 141 18.96 20.40 -1.25
C MET A 141 18.30 19.13 -0.70
N ILE A 142 17.56 18.38 -1.52
CA ILE A 142 16.72 17.29 -1.05
C ILE A 142 17.35 15.94 -1.39
N PRO A 143 17.58 15.04 -0.38
CA PRO A 143 18.11 13.71 -0.65
C PRO A 143 17.19 12.92 -1.61
N GLY A 144 17.78 12.27 -2.62
CA GLY A 144 17.03 11.47 -3.59
C GLY A 144 16.22 10.33 -2.95
N VAL A 145 16.70 9.80 -1.86
CA VAL A 145 15.98 8.79 -1.04
C VAL A 145 14.59 9.27 -0.59
N ALA A 146 14.41 10.58 -0.31
CA ALA A 146 13.09 11.12 0.00
C ALA A 146 12.09 10.92 -1.14
N PHE A 147 12.56 11.16 -2.37
CA PHE A 147 11.71 10.96 -3.56
C PHE A 147 11.43 9.49 -3.83
N SER A 148 12.35 8.58 -3.48
CA SER A 148 12.08 7.14 -3.57
C SER A 148 10.92 6.73 -2.66
N VAL A 149 10.84 7.24 -1.43
CA VAL A 149 9.70 7.02 -0.53
C VAL A 149 8.41 7.59 -1.11
N ILE A 150 8.45 8.84 -1.61
CA ILE A 150 7.28 9.51 -2.19
C ILE A 150 6.78 8.78 -3.44
N VAL A 151 7.68 8.25 -4.27
CA VAL A 151 7.33 7.42 -5.43
C VAL A 151 6.58 6.17 -5.00
N GLY A 152 7.04 5.47 -3.96
CA GLY A 152 6.35 4.31 -3.43
C GLY A 152 4.95 4.64 -2.92
N LEU A 153 4.81 5.70 -2.13
CA LEU A 153 3.53 6.19 -1.64
C LEU A 153 2.59 6.58 -2.80
N GLY A 154 3.11 7.28 -3.80
CA GLY A 154 2.36 7.66 -5.00
C GLY A 154 1.92 6.45 -5.83
N ALA A 155 2.75 5.42 -5.93
CA ALA A 155 2.40 4.17 -6.60
C ALA A 155 1.26 3.45 -5.88
N GLY A 156 1.30 3.36 -4.54
CA GLY A 156 0.21 2.81 -3.74
C GLY A 156 -1.10 3.57 -3.94
N TRP A 157 -1.04 4.90 -3.94
CA TRP A 157 -2.20 5.74 -4.19
C TRP A 157 -2.77 5.54 -5.60
N LEU A 158 -1.92 5.44 -6.63
CA LEU A 158 -2.35 5.19 -8.02
C LEU A 158 -2.98 3.80 -8.17
N ILE A 159 -2.40 2.76 -7.57
CA ILE A 159 -2.96 1.40 -7.57
C ILE A 159 -4.33 1.41 -6.88
N GLY A 160 -4.44 2.06 -5.71
CA GLY A 160 -5.71 2.19 -5.01
C GLY A 160 -6.79 2.88 -5.86
N LYS A 161 -6.47 3.99 -6.51
CA LYS A 161 -7.41 4.70 -7.40
C LYS A 161 -7.80 3.91 -8.64
N TYR A 162 -6.87 3.17 -9.21
CA TYR A 162 -7.17 2.30 -10.33
C TYR A 162 -8.07 1.12 -9.91
N THR A 163 -7.81 0.51 -8.75
CA THR A 163 -8.62 -0.57 -8.22
C THR A 163 -10.03 -0.08 -7.89
N GLU A 164 -10.18 1.07 -7.24
CA GLU A 164 -11.47 1.73 -7.02
C GLU A 164 -12.25 1.91 -8.34
N TYR A 165 -11.58 2.40 -9.39
CA TYR A 165 -12.19 2.52 -10.72
C TYR A 165 -12.64 1.18 -11.30
N ALA A 166 -11.85 0.11 -11.10
CA ALA A 166 -12.13 -1.20 -11.68
C ALA A 166 -13.22 -1.98 -10.93
N THR A 167 -13.45 -1.70 -9.65
CA THR A 167 -14.28 -2.54 -8.75
C THR A 167 -15.49 -1.85 -8.15
N SER A 168 -15.54 -0.51 -8.12
CA SER A 168 -16.68 0.21 -7.56
C SER A 168 -17.89 0.20 -8.52
N ASP A 169 -19.07 0.04 -7.98
CA ASP A 169 -20.36 0.11 -8.66
C ASP A 169 -20.63 1.48 -9.32
N HIS A 170 -19.97 2.52 -8.82
CA HIS A 170 -20.07 3.87 -9.38
C HIS A 170 -19.47 3.97 -10.78
N TYR A 171 -18.54 3.07 -11.17
CA TYR A 171 -17.80 3.14 -12.43
C TYR A 171 -18.24 2.11 -13.47
N ARG A 172 -17.98 2.45 -14.73
CA ARG A 172 -18.38 1.65 -15.89
C ARG A 172 -17.95 0.17 -15.89
N PRO A 173 -16.75 -0.22 -15.43
CA PRO A 173 -16.34 -1.62 -15.46
C PRO A 173 -17.33 -2.53 -14.73
N THR A 174 -17.68 -2.21 -13.50
CA THR A 174 -18.64 -2.97 -12.69
C THR A 174 -20.05 -2.91 -13.26
N GLN A 175 -20.50 -1.72 -13.69
CA GLN A 175 -21.82 -1.55 -14.32
C GLN A 175 -21.96 -2.41 -15.59
N LYS A 176 -20.94 -2.42 -16.45
CA LYS A 176 -20.92 -3.24 -17.65
C LYS A 176 -20.94 -4.74 -17.35
N LEU A 177 -20.26 -5.17 -16.28
CA LEU A 177 -20.31 -6.55 -15.82
C LEU A 177 -21.71 -6.91 -15.31
N ALA A 178 -22.36 -6.02 -14.55
CA ALA A 178 -23.72 -6.19 -14.07
C ALA A 178 -24.72 -6.32 -15.24
N GLU A 179 -24.59 -5.51 -16.30
CA GLU A 179 -25.42 -5.63 -17.52
C GLU A 179 -25.31 -7.04 -18.16
N GLN A 180 -24.16 -7.70 -18.07
CA GLN A 180 -23.97 -9.05 -18.61
C GLN A 180 -24.75 -10.12 -17.82
N ALA A 181 -25.14 -9.85 -16.58
CA ALA A 181 -25.97 -10.75 -15.78
C ALA A 181 -27.34 -10.98 -16.39
N GLU A 182 -27.88 -10.01 -17.15
CA GLU A 182 -29.16 -10.14 -17.87
C GLU A 182 -29.13 -11.27 -18.91
N THR A 183 -27.96 -11.58 -19.44
CA THR A 183 -27.80 -12.64 -20.46
C THR A 183 -27.54 -14.02 -19.86
N GLY A 184 -27.31 -14.12 -18.55
CA GLY A 184 -27.20 -15.35 -17.79
C GLY A 184 -25.88 -15.58 -17.05
N PRO A 185 -25.81 -16.61 -16.19
CA PRO A 185 -24.64 -16.84 -15.32
C PRO A 185 -23.33 -17.08 -16.10
N ALA A 186 -23.38 -17.75 -17.24
CA ALA A 186 -22.18 -18.08 -18.00
C ALA A 186 -21.47 -16.82 -18.53
N THR A 187 -22.23 -15.84 -19.00
CA THR A 187 -21.69 -14.60 -19.56
C THR A 187 -21.06 -13.72 -18.50
N ILE A 188 -21.65 -13.64 -17.29
CA ILE A 188 -21.09 -12.86 -16.20
C ILE A 188 -19.81 -13.51 -15.66
N ILE A 189 -19.72 -14.85 -15.59
CA ILE A 189 -18.52 -15.56 -15.18
C ILE A 189 -17.38 -15.29 -16.18
N ILE A 190 -17.64 -15.45 -17.47
CA ILE A 190 -16.63 -15.23 -18.52
C ILE A 190 -16.22 -13.76 -18.55
N GLY A 191 -17.17 -12.83 -18.46
CA GLY A 191 -16.92 -11.40 -18.41
C GLY A 191 -16.08 -11.01 -17.21
N GLY A 192 -16.41 -11.49 -16.01
CA GLY A 192 -15.67 -11.23 -14.78
C GLY A 192 -14.23 -11.74 -14.83
N ILE A 193 -13.99 -12.94 -15.38
CA ILE A 193 -12.65 -13.46 -15.59
C ILE A 193 -11.88 -12.57 -16.57
N ALA A 194 -12.51 -12.18 -17.70
CA ALA A 194 -11.86 -11.33 -18.70
C ALA A 194 -11.50 -9.95 -18.13
N ASP A 195 -12.40 -9.32 -17.38
CA ASP A 195 -12.17 -8.02 -16.74
C ASP A 195 -11.10 -8.12 -15.64
N GLY A 196 -11.11 -9.20 -14.83
CA GLY A 196 -10.07 -9.48 -13.84
C GLY A 196 -8.69 -9.65 -14.46
N MET A 197 -8.57 -10.43 -15.55
CA MET A 197 -7.32 -10.56 -16.30
C MET A 197 -6.89 -9.23 -16.94
N GLY A 198 -7.85 -8.48 -17.48
CA GLY A 198 -7.61 -7.17 -18.08
C GLY A 198 -7.16 -6.11 -17.06
N SER A 199 -7.58 -6.19 -15.82
CA SER A 199 -7.25 -5.19 -14.79
C SER A 199 -5.79 -5.23 -14.30
N VAL A 200 -5.04 -6.29 -14.59
CA VAL A 200 -3.67 -6.49 -14.07
C VAL A 200 -2.64 -5.53 -14.69
N TRP A 201 -2.87 -5.09 -15.94
CA TRP A 201 -1.85 -4.33 -16.68
C TRP A 201 -1.43 -3.02 -16.01
N ALA A 202 -2.37 -2.25 -15.47
CA ALA A 202 -2.07 -0.94 -14.90
C ALA A 202 -1.26 -1.03 -13.59
N PRO A 203 -1.62 -1.87 -12.59
CA PRO A 203 -0.77 -2.10 -11.43
C PRO A 203 0.64 -2.56 -11.79
N VAL A 204 0.81 -3.46 -12.75
CA VAL A 204 2.13 -3.91 -13.20
C VAL A 204 2.96 -2.75 -13.75
N LEU A 205 2.39 -1.91 -14.62
CA LEU A 205 3.12 -0.74 -15.14
C LEU A 205 3.45 0.29 -14.05
N ILE A 206 2.55 0.51 -13.10
CA ILE A 206 2.78 1.41 -11.97
C ILE A 206 3.95 0.90 -11.11
N ILE A 207 3.99 -0.40 -10.80
CA ILE A 207 5.07 -1.02 -10.01
C ILE A 207 6.40 -0.92 -10.76
N CYS A 208 6.44 -1.25 -12.06
CA CYS A 208 7.65 -1.13 -12.87
C CYS A 208 8.17 0.31 -12.92
N ALA A 209 7.29 1.28 -13.13
CA ALA A 209 7.64 2.69 -13.14
C ALA A 209 8.14 3.15 -11.75
N ALA A 210 7.46 2.74 -10.68
CA ALA A 210 7.86 3.06 -9.31
C ALA A 210 9.25 2.50 -8.98
N MET A 211 9.52 1.25 -9.32
CA MET A 211 10.82 0.61 -9.11
C MET A 211 11.94 1.36 -9.82
N LEU A 212 11.76 1.65 -11.12
CA LEU A 212 12.80 2.32 -11.93
C LEU A 212 13.02 3.76 -11.44
N THR A 213 11.97 4.49 -11.12
CA THR A 213 12.09 5.89 -10.68
C THR A 213 12.63 5.97 -9.25
N ALA A 214 12.22 5.08 -8.33
CA ALA A 214 12.76 5.02 -6.98
C ALA A 214 14.26 4.69 -6.98
N PHE A 215 14.69 3.73 -7.80
CA PHE A 215 16.09 3.42 -8.03
C PHE A 215 16.84 4.66 -8.54
N GLY A 216 16.33 5.30 -9.60
CA GLY A 216 16.94 6.46 -10.22
C GLY A 216 17.10 7.64 -9.26
N PHE A 217 16.06 7.95 -8.47
CA PHE A 217 16.14 9.04 -7.49
C PHE A 217 17.16 8.75 -6.38
N ALA A 218 17.19 7.54 -5.84
CA ALA A 218 18.15 7.20 -4.78
C ALA A 218 19.59 7.31 -5.25
N CYS A 219 19.91 6.79 -6.46
CA CYS A 219 21.26 6.85 -7.02
C CYS A 219 21.57 8.18 -7.75
N GLY A 220 20.67 9.17 -7.74
CA GLY A 220 20.85 10.44 -8.45
C GLY A 220 20.97 10.28 -9.97
N TRP A 221 20.33 9.25 -10.54
CA TRP A 221 20.39 8.85 -11.96
C TRP A 221 21.78 8.47 -12.46
N ASN A 222 22.73 8.17 -11.53
CA ASN A 222 24.05 7.67 -11.85
C ASN A 222 24.04 6.17 -12.16
N LEU A 223 23.33 5.78 -13.22
CA LEU A 223 23.06 4.37 -13.57
C LEU A 223 24.29 3.59 -14.03
N ASN A 224 25.32 4.28 -14.52
CA ASN A 224 26.54 3.68 -15.05
C ASN A 224 27.65 3.50 -13.99
N ASP A 225 27.45 4.03 -12.79
CA ASP A 225 28.45 3.96 -11.73
C ASP A 225 28.08 2.85 -10.73
N PRO A 226 28.88 1.76 -10.66
CA PRO A 226 28.62 0.65 -9.75
C PRO A 226 28.55 1.05 -8.27
N HIS A 227 29.20 2.17 -7.89
CA HIS A 227 29.20 2.65 -6.51
C HIS A 227 27.82 3.12 -6.03
N TYR A 228 26.96 3.58 -6.96
CA TYR A 228 25.61 4.03 -6.66
C TYR A 228 24.54 2.92 -6.80
N PHE A 229 24.93 1.73 -7.30
CA PHE A 229 23.99 0.65 -7.57
C PHE A 229 23.30 0.15 -6.29
N ALA A 230 24.06 -0.12 -5.24
CA ALA A 230 23.51 -0.55 -3.95
C ALA A 230 22.60 0.52 -3.33
N LEU A 231 22.91 1.82 -3.51
CA LEU A 231 22.05 2.91 -3.08
C LEU A 231 20.74 2.95 -3.89
N GLY A 232 20.77 2.66 -5.19
CA GLY A 232 19.58 2.50 -6.02
C GLY A 232 18.68 1.37 -5.53
N LEU A 233 19.26 0.22 -5.17
CA LEU A 233 18.53 -0.91 -4.56
C LEU A 233 17.90 -0.54 -3.21
N TYR A 234 18.64 0.21 -2.37
CA TYR A 234 18.09 0.80 -1.16
C TYR A 234 16.88 1.70 -1.46
N GLY A 235 16.94 2.48 -2.56
CA GLY A 235 15.83 3.29 -3.06
C GLY A 235 14.59 2.47 -3.39
N VAL A 236 14.74 1.29 -3.99
CA VAL A 236 13.62 0.37 -4.26
C VAL A 236 13.04 -0.15 -2.94
N GLY A 237 13.88 -0.58 -2.02
CA GLY A 237 13.44 -1.06 -0.70
C GLY A 237 12.67 0.01 0.07
N ILE A 238 13.22 1.23 0.17
CA ILE A 238 12.57 2.31 0.90
C ILE A 238 11.28 2.79 0.21
N SER A 239 11.13 2.59 -1.09
CA SER A 239 9.86 2.88 -1.80
C SER A 239 8.76 1.90 -1.39
N ALA A 240 9.08 0.62 -1.14
CA ALA A 240 8.13 -0.34 -0.58
C ALA A 240 7.66 0.09 0.83
N VAL A 241 8.58 0.54 1.68
CA VAL A 241 8.23 1.12 3.00
C VAL A 241 7.38 2.38 2.83
N GLY A 242 7.70 3.23 1.85
CA GLY A 242 6.90 4.41 1.51
C GLY A 242 5.47 4.06 1.11
N MET A 243 5.29 3.07 0.24
CA MET A 243 3.96 2.55 -0.14
C MET A 243 3.18 2.10 1.10
N LEU A 244 3.81 1.36 1.99
CA LEU A 244 3.19 0.80 3.21
C LEU A 244 3.08 1.81 4.38
N SER A 245 3.62 3.02 4.26
CA SER A 245 3.61 4.00 5.35
C SER A 245 2.21 4.45 5.79
N THR A 246 1.20 4.31 4.93
CA THR A 246 -0.22 4.56 5.24
C THR A 246 -0.99 3.30 5.64
N LEU A 247 -0.27 2.21 5.95
CA LEU A 247 -0.88 0.91 6.27
C LEU A 247 -1.94 0.99 7.38
N GLY A 248 -1.73 1.82 8.40
CA GLY A 248 -2.68 1.94 9.52
C GLY A 248 -4.08 2.35 9.08
N ILE A 249 -4.21 3.35 8.19
CA ILE A 249 -5.51 3.76 7.68
C ILE A 249 -6.04 2.77 6.62
N THR A 250 -5.16 2.15 5.83
CA THR A 250 -5.55 1.14 4.84
C THR A 250 -6.16 -0.08 5.52
N LEU A 251 -5.55 -0.59 6.59
CA LEU A 251 -6.11 -1.70 7.38
C LEU A 251 -7.44 -1.32 8.06
N ALA A 252 -7.59 -0.08 8.50
CA ALA A 252 -8.85 0.38 9.08
C ALA A 252 -9.98 0.40 8.05
N THR A 253 -9.67 0.80 6.81
CA THR A 253 -10.67 0.79 5.71
C THR A 253 -10.98 -0.62 5.23
N ASP A 254 -10.05 -1.55 5.35
CA ASP A 254 -10.21 -2.95 5.03
C ASP A 254 -11.11 -3.67 6.05
N ALA A 255 -10.79 -3.54 7.33
CA ALA A 255 -11.60 -4.11 8.42
C ALA A 255 -13.03 -3.54 8.46
N TYR A 256 -13.27 -2.39 7.86
CA TYR A 256 -14.58 -1.76 7.76
C TYR A 256 -15.58 -2.61 6.94
N GLY A 257 -15.12 -3.26 5.84
CA GLY A 257 -15.98 -4.07 4.95
C GLY A 257 -16.78 -5.13 5.70
N PRO A 258 -16.13 -6.11 6.35
CA PRO A 258 -16.82 -7.15 7.13
C PRO A 258 -17.73 -6.61 8.25
N ILE A 259 -17.40 -5.45 8.82
CA ILE A 259 -18.26 -4.82 9.84
C ILE A 259 -19.56 -4.32 9.21
N ALA A 260 -19.47 -3.70 8.03
CA ALA A 260 -20.62 -3.15 7.32
C ALA A 260 -21.54 -4.26 6.81
N ASP A 261 -20.99 -5.32 6.23
CA ASP A 261 -21.71 -6.50 5.76
C ASP A 261 -22.45 -7.19 6.91
N ASN A 262 -21.73 -7.52 7.98
CA ASN A 262 -22.34 -8.09 9.19
C ASN A 262 -23.45 -7.20 9.79
N ALA A 263 -23.31 -5.88 9.72
CA ALA A 263 -24.34 -4.95 10.17
C ALA A 263 -25.61 -5.06 9.30
N GLY A 264 -25.45 -5.24 7.97
CA GLY A 264 -26.54 -5.49 7.03
C GLY A 264 -27.27 -6.78 7.31
N GLY A 265 -26.53 -7.88 7.47
CA GLY A 265 -27.10 -9.18 7.85
C GLY A 265 -27.86 -9.13 9.19
N ASN A 266 -27.33 -8.45 10.18
CA ASN A 266 -28.01 -8.27 11.47
C ASN A 266 -29.31 -7.45 11.34
N ALA A 267 -29.31 -6.38 10.52
CA ALA A 267 -30.49 -5.57 10.27
C ALA A 267 -31.61 -6.38 9.61
N GLU A 268 -31.27 -7.21 8.62
CA GLU A 268 -32.22 -8.09 7.93
C GLU A 268 -32.75 -9.17 8.87
N MET A 269 -31.87 -9.90 9.58
CA MET A 269 -32.28 -10.97 10.51
C MET A 269 -33.14 -10.46 11.68
N ALA A 270 -32.91 -9.23 12.15
CA ALA A 270 -33.69 -8.62 13.22
C ALA A 270 -35.02 -8.03 12.72
N GLY A 271 -35.23 -7.97 11.40
CA GLY A 271 -36.47 -7.40 10.82
C GLY A 271 -36.58 -5.90 11.10
N LEU A 272 -35.46 -5.16 11.03
CA LEU A 272 -35.44 -3.71 11.24
C LEU A 272 -36.16 -2.99 10.09
N GLU A 273 -36.43 -1.70 10.27
CA GLU A 273 -37.12 -0.89 9.26
C GLU A 273 -36.28 -0.82 7.95
N PRO A 274 -36.92 -0.81 6.76
CA PRO A 274 -36.23 -0.87 5.48
C PRO A 274 -35.15 0.19 5.29
N HIS A 275 -35.33 1.40 5.82
CA HIS A 275 -34.34 2.46 5.73
C HIS A 275 -33.01 2.15 6.45
N VAL A 276 -33.00 1.25 7.44
CA VAL A 276 -31.78 0.78 8.10
C VAL A 276 -31.01 -0.11 7.15
N ARG A 277 -31.71 -1.05 6.49
CA ARG A 277 -31.10 -1.93 5.48
C ARG A 277 -30.52 -1.14 4.31
N GLU A 278 -31.26 -0.16 3.78
CA GLU A 278 -30.75 0.70 2.70
C GLU A 278 -29.41 1.38 3.06
N ARG A 279 -29.26 1.82 4.31
CA ARG A 279 -28.01 2.44 4.79
C ARG A 279 -26.89 1.43 4.95
N THR A 280 -27.18 0.25 5.49
CA THR A 280 -26.17 -0.82 5.64
C THR A 280 -25.74 -1.35 4.30
N ASP A 281 -26.63 -1.50 3.31
CA ASP A 281 -26.29 -1.90 1.95
C ASP A 281 -25.35 -0.89 1.24
N ALA A 282 -25.60 0.41 1.45
CA ALA A 282 -24.69 1.44 0.92
C ALA A 282 -23.31 1.37 1.55
N LEU A 283 -23.23 1.04 2.84
CA LEU A 283 -21.98 0.87 3.57
C LEU A 283 -21.27 -0.43 3.17
N ASP A 284 -22.01 -1.51 2.92
CA ASP A 284 -21.46 -2.79 2.44
C ASP A 284 -20.87 -2.67 1.03
N SER A 285 -21.59 -2.04 0.10
CA SER A 285 -21.06 -1.76 -1.24
C SER A 285 -19.76 -0.96 -1.20
N LEU A 286 -19.60 -0.02 -0.25
CA LEU A 286 -18.34 0.67 0.00
C LEU A 286 -17.29 -0.31 0.54
N GLY A 287 -17.65 -1.21 1.46
CA GLY A 287 -16.79 -2.22 2.06
C GLY A 287 -16.17 -3.12 1.00
N ASN A 288 -16.95 -3.62 0.06
CA ASN A 288 -16.48 -4.44 -1.06
C ASN A 288 -15.45 -3.70 -1.94
N THR A 289 -15.66 -2.42 -2.20
CA THR A 289 -14.71 -1.58 -2.96
C THR A 289 -13.41 -1.36 -2.18
N THR A 290 -13.51 -1.11 -0.86
CA THR A 290 -12.31 -0.89 -0.02
C THR A 290 -11.51 -2.17 0.16
N ALA A 291 -12.14 -3.33 0.32
CA ALA A 291 -11.48 -4.63 0.39
C ALA A 291 -10.72 -4.93 -0.92
N ALA A 292 -11.33 -4.68 -2.09
CA ALA A 292 -10.65 -4.82 -3.38
C ALA A 292 -9.45 -3.87 -3.49
N THR A 293 -9.60 -2.62 -3.05
CA THR A 293 -8.51 -1.62 -3.03
C THR A 293 -7.37 -2.06 -2.12
N GLY A 294 -7.67 -2.59 -0.93
CA GLY A 294 -6.71 -3.16 -0.01
C GLY A 294 -5.93 -4.33 -0.61
N LYS A 295 -6.61 -5.25 -1.34
CA LYS A 295 -5.96 -6.36 -2.07
C LYS A 295 -5.03 -5.85 -3.17
N GLY A 296 -5.44 -4.87 -3.96
CA GLY A 296 -4.57 -4.24 -4.96
C GLY A 296 -3.31 -3.61 -4.36
N PHE A 297 -3.47 -2.91 -3.25
CA PHE A 297 -2.38 -2.32 -2.48
C PHE A 297 -1.45 -3.39 -1.89
N ALA A 298 -1.99 -4.47 -1.32
CA ALA A 298 -1.22 -5.59 -0.78
C ALA A 298 -0.35 -6.25 -1.85
N ILE A 299 -0.91 -6.55 -3.02
CA ILE A 299 -0.17 -7.15 -4.14
C ILE A 299 0.94 -6.22 -4.63
N GLY A 300 0.66 -4.91 -4.77
CA GLY A 300 1.65 -3.92 -5.21
C GLY A 300 2.82 -3.80 -4.23
N SER A 301 2.54 -3.72 -2.94
CA SER A 301 3.56 -3.63 -1.90
C SER A 301 4.37 -4.93 -1.76
N ALA A 302 3.71 -6.09 -1.86
CA ALA A 302 4.37 -7.39 -1.83
C ALA A 302 5.35 -7.57 -3.01
N ALA A 303 4.98 -7.11 -4.20
CA ALA A 303 5.87 -7.15 -5.36
C ALA A 303 7.15 -6.32 -5.16
N LEU A 304 7.04 -5.08 -4.67
CA LEU A 304 8.19 -4.24 -4.34
C LEU A 304 9.03 -4.85 -3.21
N THR A 305 8.39 -5.40 -2.18
CA THR A 305 9.04 -6.07 -1.04
C THR A 305 9.83 -7.29 -1.49
N ALA A 306 9.23 -8.15 -2.33
CA ALA A 306 9.89 -9.34 -2.86
C ALA A 306 11.13 -8.98 -3.69
N LEU A 307 11.05 -7.94 -4.52
CA LEU A 307 12.19 -7.45 -5.28
C LEU A 307 13.30 -6.88 -4.37
N ALA A 308 12.94 -6.16 -3.33
CA ALA A 308 13.88 -5.64 -2.34
C ALA A 308 14.57 -6.78 -1.54
N LEU A 309 13.80 -7.79 -1.13
CA LEU A 309 14.35 -8.98 -0.44
C LEU A 309 15.31 -9.77 -1.34
N LEU A 310 14.95 -9.96 -2.62
CA LEU A 310 15.82 -10.62 -3.59
C LEU A 310 17.10 -9.83 -3.78
N ALA A 311 17.00 -8.50 -3.91
CA ALA A 311 18.17 -7.63 -4.04
C ALA A 311 19.07 -7.70 -2.79
N ALA A 312 18.49 -7.70 -1.59
CA ALA A 312 19.22 -7.84 -0.33
C ALA A 312 19.93 -9.20 -0.24
N TYR A 313 19.28 -10.27 -0.67
CA TYR A 313 19.89 -11.61 -0.74
C TYR A 313 21.09 -11.65 -1.69
N VAL A 314 20.93 -11.11 -2.89
CA VAL A 314 22.04 -11.06 -3.89
C VAL A 314 23.23 -10.26 -3.35
N GLU A 315 22.96 -9.14 -2.69
CA GLU A 315 24.02 -8.30 -2.12
C GLU A 315 24.76 -9.01 -0.96
N GLU A 316 24.04 -9.73 -0.10
CA GLU A 316 24.65 -10.51 0.98
C GLU A 316 25.54 -11.65 0.44
N VAL A 317 25.07 -12.34 -0.61
CA VAL A 317 25.88 -13.37 -1.29
C VAL A 317 27.14 -12.75 -1.89
N ARG A 318 27.05 -11.57 -2.53
CA ARG A 318 28.21 -10.85 -3.07
C ARG A 318 29.23 -10.54 -1.99
N ILE A 319 28.80 -9.97 -0.87
CA ILE A 319 29.67 -9.67 0.29
C ILE A 319 30.31 -10.96 0.85
N GLY A 320 29.55 -12.06 0.87
CA GLY A 320 30.06 -13.36 1.32
C GLY A 320 31.19 -13.91 0.45
N PHE A 321 31.17 -13.65 -0.87
CA PHE A 321 32.24 -14.08 -1.78
C PHE A 321 33.47 -13.14 -1.75
N GLU A 322 33.32 -11.92 -1.29
CA GLU A 322 34.42 -10.94 -1.17
C GLU A 322 35.22 -11.10 0.14
N ARG A 323 34.74 -11.89 1.09
CA ARG A 323 35.39 -12.23 2.36
C ARG A 323 36.19 -13.52 2.26
#